data_f3e6445e746e3a71ed794c09b06f2802
#
_entry.id   f3e6445e746e3a71ed794c09b06f2802
#
_cell.length_a   1.000
_cell.length_b   1.000
_cell.length_c   1.000
_cell.angle_alpha   90.00
_cell.angle_beta   90.00
_cell.angle_gamma   90.00
#
_symmetry.space_group_name_H-M   'P 1'
#
loop_
_entity.id
_entity.type
_entity.pdbx_description
1 polymer ?
#
loop_
_entity_poly.entity_id
_entity_poly.type
_entity_poly.pdbx_seq_one_letter_code
_entity_poly.pdbx_strand_id
1 'polypeptide(L)'
;MGIGVAGKGREGSLDRQRFFIVGCQRSGTTLMRLLLGTHRDVHCFDEATAYAILAGVGPEEVPAETLRVGYKIPRWTNALLDAEVTDFGHPIRATDVYRGEAIVFMLRGLLDTVASMIKLRGRSQQTWLHTWGLPTVEHWIGHDKRFADTYAREIALFRAAAHPDLAAAALYWRHKTDAYFHYQHLGLPVIGVRYEALVSRPESVLRGVVGHLGLDWDPAVMAHERSDHPQISKAGLATGGTDPTRAIDIRSVDQWREFIEPSAVDEMLAIADGLVERVAAL
;
A
#
# COMPACT_ATOMS: atom_id res chain seq x y z
N MET A 1 -4.19 57.55 17.78
CA MET A 1 -3.29 56.97 16.74
C MET A 1 -3.41 55.47 16.82
N GLY A 2 -4.22 54.90 15.91
CA GLY A 2 -4.44 53.47 15.81
C GLY A 2 -3.49 52.88 14.77
N ILE A 3 -2.65 51.93 15.16
CA ILE A 3 -1.78 51.21 14.27
C ILE A 3 -2.60 50.01 13.77
N GLY A 4 -3.06 50.09 12.50
CA GLY A 4 -3.70 48.97 11.83
C GLY A 4 -2.67 47.86 11.54
N VAL A 5 -2.88 46.69 12.12
CA VAL A 5 -2.17 45.44 11.72
C VAL A 5 -2.79 44.97 10.42
N ALA A 6 -2.07 45.22 9.34
CA ALA A 6 -2.41 44.65 8.04
C ALA A 6 -2.30 43.14 8.12
N GLY A 7 -3.43 42.46 8.01
CA GLY A 7 -3.49 41.00 7.82
C GLY A 7 -2.80 40.65 6.51
N LYS A 8 -1.69 39.90 6.56
CA LYS A 8 -1.10 39.27 5.40
C LYS A 8 -2.15 38.33 4.78
N GLY A 9 -2.64 38.72 3.63
CA GLY A 9 -3.52 37.89 2.82
C GLY A 9 -2.84 36.56 2.54
N ARG A 10 -3.58 35.47 2.73
CA ARG A 10 -3.28 34.14 2.17
C ARG A 10 -3.38 34.29 0.65
N GLU A 11 -2.26 34.57 -0.01
CA GLU A 11 -2.14 34.42 -1.47
C GLU A 11 -2.40 32.95 -1.79
N GLY A 12 -3.37 32.75 -2.67
CA GLY A 12 -3.75 31.60 -3.46
C GLY A 12 -3.10 30.25 -3.14
N SER A 13 -3.53 29.57 -2.07
CA SER A 13 -3.32 28.14 -1.93
C SER A 13 -4.11 27.47 -3.03
N LEU A 14 -3.44 26.95 -4.08
CA LEU A 14 -4.04 25.96 -4.95
C LEU A 14 -4.76 24.93 -4.07
N ASP A 15 -6.02 24.62 -4.39
CA ASP A 15 -6.80 23.63 -3.64
C ASP A 15 -6.19 22.23 -3.88
N ARG A 16 -5.13 21.91 -3.12
CA ARG A 16 -4.38 20.68 -3.20
C ARG A 16 -5.25 19.54 -2.69
N GLN A 17 -5.52 18.60 -3.58
CA GLN A 17 -6.30 17.42 -3.18
C GLN A 17 -5.37 16.27 -2.82
N ARG A 18 -5.69 15.62 -1.71
CA ARG A 18 -4.94 14.45 -1.23
C ARG A 18 -5.47 13.18 -1.88
N PHE A 19 -4.63 12.14 -1.94
CA PHE A 19 -5.04 10.78 -2.26
C PHE A 19 -4.17 9.78 -1.50
N PHE A 20 -4.68 8.55 -1.37
CA PHE A 20 -3.99 7.49 -0.65
C PHE A 20 -3.61 6.34 -1.58
N ILE A 21 -2.40 5.80 -1.39
CA ILE A 21 -1.94 4.55 -2.00
C ILE A 21 -1.90 3.50 -0.91
N VAL A 22 -2.83 2.55 -0.96
CA VAL A 22 -3.03 1.49 0.03
C VAL A 22 -3.00 0.11 -0.63
N GLY A 23 -3.21 -0.95 0.13
CA GLY A 23 -3.20 -2.34 -0.30
C GLY A 23 -2.32 -3.20 0.59
N CYS A 24 -2.28 -4.49 0.34
CA CYS A 24 -1.38 -5.38 1.05
C CYS A 24 0.08 -4.95 0.83
N GLN A 25 0.90 -4.95 1.87
CA GLN A 25 2.34 -4.77 1.67
C GLN A 25 2.84 -5.83 0.68
N ARG A 26 3.79 -5.48 -0.16
CA ARG A 26 4.33 -6.30 -1.26
C ARG A 26 3.42 -6.45 -2.48
N SER A 27 2.27 -5.76 -2.54
CA SER A 27 1.38 -5.72 -3.71
C SER A 27 1.77 -4.69 -4.78
N GLY A 28 2.91 -3.99 -4.65
CA GLY A 28 3.37 -2.99 -5.63
C GLY A 28 3.07 -1.54 -5.25
N THR A 29 2.67 -1.25 -4.00
CA THR A 29 2.41 0.13 -3.54
C THR A 29 3.60 1.07 -3.71
N THR A 30 4.84 0.56 -3.57
CA THR A 30 6.05 1.37 -3.83
C THR A 30 6.21 1.67 -5.32
N LEU A 31 5.96 0.70 -6.21
CA LEU A 31 6.00 0.94 -7.66
C LEU A 31 4.97 2.01 -8.04
N MET A 32 3.72 1.88 -7.59
CA MET A 32 2.67 2.86 -7.87
C MET A 32 3.06 4.27 -7.40
N ARG A 33 3.64 4.39 -6.20
CA ARG A 33 4.15 5.68 -5.70
C ARG A 33 5.24 6.26 -6.62
N LEU A 34 6.18 5.43 -7.09
CA LEU A 34 7.25 5.87 -8.00
C LEU A 34 6.66 6.36 -9.32
N LEU A 35 5.72 5.61 -9.90
CA LEU A 35 5.06 5.96 -11.16
C LEU A 35 4.30 7.28 -11.04
N LEU A 36 3.41 7.41 -10.07
CA LEU A 36 2.62 8.62 -9.88
C LEU A 36 3.48 9.81 -9.46
N GLY A 37 4.55 9.58 -8.70
CA GLY A 37 5.48 10.65 -8.28
C GLY A 37 6.30 11.27 -9.42
N THR A 38 6.24 10.72 -10.64
CA THR A 38 6.87 11.35 -11.83
C THR A 38 5.91 12.23 -12.62
N HIS A 39 4.63 12.22 -12.29
CA HIS A 39 3.66 13.10 -12.90
C HIS A 39 3.93 14.55 -12.47
N ARG A 40 3.93 15.50 -13.42
CA ARG A 40 4.26 16.92 -13.19
C ARG A 40 3.42 17.59 -12.09
N ASP A 41 2.17 17.19 -11.92
CA ASP A 41 1.21 17.78 -10.96
C ASP A 41 1.08 16.99 -9.66
N VAL A 42 1.91 15.95 -9.45
CA VAL A 42 1.81 15.03 -8.31
C VAL A 42 3.07 15.06 -7.47
N HIS A 43 2.89 15.13 -6.16
CA HIS A 43 3.93 14.83 -5.18
C HIS A 43 3.51 13.62 -4.35
N CYS A 44 4.35 12.58 -4.26
CA CYS A 44 4.05 11.36 -3.52
C CYS A 44 5.04 11.13 -2.39
N PHE A 45 4.57 11.17 -1.15
CA PHE A 45 5.36 10.79 0.01
C PHE A 45 5.61 9.28 0.06
N ASP A 46 6.81 8.90 0.50
CA ASP A 46 7.12 7.52 0.85
C ASP A 46 6.40 7.10 2.15
N GLU A 47 6.50 5.82 2.48
CA GLU A 47 5.78 5.25 3.61
C GLU A 47 6.15 5.87 4.96
N ALA A 48 7.45 6.08 5.21
CA ALA A 48 7.91 6.62 6.49
C ALA A 48 7.51 8.09 6.65
N THR A 49 7.70 8.89 5.60
CA THR A 49 7.33 10.31 5.58
C THR A 49 5.82 10.49 5.67
N ALA A 50 5.04 9.69 4.92
CA ALA A 50 3.58 9.74 4.96
C ALA A 50 3.03 9.48 6.38
N TYR A 51 3.52 8.46 7.08
CA TYR A 51 3.11 8.19 8.45
C TYR A 51 3.50 9.31 9.42
N ALA A 52 4.71 9.87 9.29
CA ALA A 52 5.14 10.97 10.14
C ALA A 52 4.27 12.22 9.97
N ILE A 53 3.92 12.57 8.73
CA ILE A 53 3.03 13.70 8.43
C ILE A 53 1.64 13.46 9.01
N LEU A 54 1.05 12.30 8.73
CA LEU A 54 -0.31 11.96 9.17
C LEU A 54 -0.41 11.80 10.69
N ALA A 55 0.71 11.45 11.35
CA ALA A 55 0.84 11.43 12.80
C ALA A 55 1.08 12.83 13.42
N GLY A 56 1.26 13.86 12.60
CA GLY A 56 1.54 15.22 13.07
C GLY A 56 2.95 15.41 13.63
N VAL A 57 3.89 14.51 13.35
CA VAL A 57 5.28 14.57 13.85
C VAL A 57 6.30 14.92 12.77
N GLY A 58 5.87 15.09 11.52
CA GLY A 58 6.72 15.47 10.39
C GLY A 58 6.18 16.68 9.63
N PRO A 59 7.05 17.46 8.98
CA PRO A 59 6.62 18.56 8.11
C PRO A 59 6.03 18.01 6.80
N GLU A 60 5.01 18.67 6.28
CA GLU A 60 4.45 18.43 4.96
C GLU A 60 5.04 19.45 3.96
N GLU A 61 6.18 19.10 3.38
CA GLU A 61 6.83 19.92 2.37
C GLU A 61 6.42 19.46 0.98
N VAL A 62 5.67 20.29 0.26
CA VAL A 62 5.13 20.00 -1.07
C VAL A 62 5.48 21.13 -2.02
N PRO A 63 6.00 20.86 -3.24
CA PRO A 63 6.25 21.88 -4.26
C PRO A 63 5.00 22.73 -4.54
N ALA A 64 5.19 24.01 -4.84
CA ALA A 64 4.08 24.98 -4.96
C ALA A 64 3.10 24.63 -6.08
N GLU A 65 3.61 24.08 -7.18
CA GLU A 65 2.87 23.70 -8.40
C GLU A 65 2.07 22.39 -8.26
N THR A 66 2.24 21.64 -7.17
CA THR A 66 1.57 20.35 -6.95
C THR A 66 0.06 20.51 -6.83
N LEU A 67 -0.70 19.76 -7.63
CA LEU A 67 -2.16 19.69 -7.57
C LEU A 67 -2.66 18.50 -6.75
N ARG A 68 -1.93 17.37 -6.73
CA ARG A 68 -2.26 16.15 -6.01
C ARG A 68 -1.13 15.72 -5.10
N VAL A 69 -1.48 15.41 -3.85
CA VAL A 69 -0.53 14.94 -2.84
C VAL A 69 -0.88 13.52 -2.43
N GLY A 70 0.02 12.59 -2.75
CA GLY A 70 -0.14 11.16 -2.50
C GLY A 70 0.55 10.70 -1.22
N TYR A 71 -0.16 9.90 -0.43
CA TYR A 71 0.35 9.29 0.79
C TYR A 71 0.34 7.78 0.64
N LYS A 72 1.53 7.15 0.59
CA LYS A 72 1.63 5.70 0.56
C LYS A 72 1.59 5.14 1.97
N ILE A 73 0.47 4.50 2.34
CA ILE A 73 0.19 4.03 3.71
C ILE A 73 -0.34 2.58 3.79
N PRO A 74 0.36 1.58 3.25
CA PRO A 74 -0.15 0.20 3.17
C PRO A 74 -0.38 -0.45 4.55
N ARG A 75 0.31 -0.02 5.62
CA ARG A 75 0.05 -0.52 6.98
C ARG A 75 -1.35 -0.16 7.46
N TRP A 76 -1.87 1.01 7.08
CA TRP A 76 -3.18 1.50 7.49
C TRP A 76 -4.32 1.12 6.54
N THR A 77 -4.09 0.21 5.60
CA THR A 77 -5.09 -0.22 4.62
C THR A 77 -6.42 -0.61 5.27
N ASN A 78 -6.41 -1.35 6.38
CA ASN A 78 -7.66 -1.75 7.07
C ASN A 78 -8.16 -0.70 8.06
N ALA A 79 -7.27 0.15 8.54
CA ALA A 79 -7.54 1.14 9.57
C ALA A 79 -7.79 2.55 9.02
N LEU A 80 -7.82 2.72 7.69
CA LEU A 80 -8.01 4.03 7.05
C LEU A 80 -9.31 4.72 7.49
N LEU A 81 -10.34 3.92 7.78
CA LEU A 81 -11.66 4.39 8.20
C LEU A 81 -11.91 4.26 9.72
N ASP A 82 -10.97 3.72 10.46
CA ASP A 82 -11.12 3.54 11.89
C ASP A 82 -10.91 4.86 12.63
N ALA A 83 -11.64 5.06 13.72
CA ALA A 83 -11.57 6.28 14.52
C ALA A 83 -10.24 6.47 15.24
N GLU A 84 -9.51 5.39 15.45
CA GLU A 84 -8.18 5.40 16.06
C GLU A 84 -7.29 4.37 15.41
N VAL A 85 -6.11 4.79 14.97
CA VAL A 85 -5.04 3.93 14.47
C VAL A 85 -3.86 4.07 15.40
N THR A 86 -3.29 2.96 15.82
CA THR A 86 -2.03 2.98 16.55
C THR A 86 -0.89 2.61 15.61
N ASP A 87 0.03 3.52 15.38
CA ASP A 87 1.26 3.26 14.64
C ASP A 87 2.46 3.67 15.49
N PHE A 88 3.43 2.77 15.67
CA PHE A 88 4.60 2.95 16.54
C PHE A 88 4.27 3.43 17.97
N GLY A 89 3.12 3.02 18.51
CA GLY A 89 2.68 3.41 19.85
C GLY A 89 2.05 4.81 19.94
N HIS A 90 1.90 5.51 18.82
CA HIS A 90 1.20 6.80 18.77
C HIS A 90 -0.23 6.59 18.26
N PRO A 91 -1.26 6.98 19.03
CA PRO A 91 -2.63 6.97 18.54
C PRO A 91 -2.81 8.06 17.49
N ILE A 92 -3.37 7.68 16.34
CA ILE A 92 -3.72 8.60 15.27
C ILE A 92 -5.22 8.50 15.05
N ARG A 93 -5.93 9.62 15.07
CA ARG A 93 -7.35 9.64 14.77
C ARG A 93 -7.55 9.50 13.27
N ALA A 94 -8.12 8.41 12.84
CA ALA A 94 -8.35 8.13 11.43
C ALA A 94 -9.34 9.12 10.78
N THR A 95 -10.24 9.73 11.54
CA THR A 95 -11.09 10.84 11.09
C THR A 95 -10.30 12.05 10.64
N ASP A 96 -9.08 12.21 11.10
CA ASP A 96 -8.16 13.26 10.66
C ASP A 96 -7.34 12.82 9.44
N VAL A 97 -7.27 11.51 9.15
CA VAL A 97 -6.54 10.94 8.03
C VAL A 97 -7.40 10.92 6.76
N TYR A 98 -8.59 10.31 6.81
CA TYR A 98 -9.47 10.14 5.65
C TYR A 98 -10.69 11.07 5.72
N ARG A 99 -10.90 11.86 4.67
CA ARG A 99 -11.99 12.83 4.56
C ARG A 99 -12.75 12.74 3.23
N GLY A 100 -12.74 11.57 2.59
CA GLY A 100 -13.38 11.36 1.29
C GLY A 100 -12.42 11.47 0.09
N GLU A 101 -11.13 11.42 0.32
CA GLU A 101 -10.10 11.51 -0.72
C GLU A 101 -10.10 10.28 -1.64
N ALA A 102 -9.57 10.43 -2.86
CA ALA A 102 -9.37 9.33 -3.79
C ALA A 102 -8.39 8.28 -3.23
N ILE A 103 -8.70 7.01 -3.48
CA ILE A 103 -7.90 5.87 -3.04
C ILE A 103 -7.43 5.06 -4.24
N VAL A 104 -6.12 4.85 -4.34
CA VAL A 104 -5.50 3.90 -5.27
C VAL A 104 -5.17 2.64 -4.47
N PHE A 105 -5.92 1.58 -4.70
CA PHE A 105 -5.79 0.33 -3.96
C PHE A 105 -5.01 -0.71 -4.78
N MET A 106 -3.80 -1.05 -4.32
CA MET A 106 -2.96 -2.04 -4.98
C MET A 106 -3.35 -3.46 -4.56
N LEU A 107 -3.70 -4.26 -5.55
CA LEU A 107 -4.03 -5.67 -5.46
C LEU A 107 -2.95 -6.52 -6.14
N ARG A 108 -2.66 -7.69 -5.62
CA ARG A 108 -1.73 -8.65 -6.20
C ARG A 108 -2.12 -10.05 -5.79
N GLY A 109 -1.88 -11.03 -6.66
CA GLY A 109 -2.13 -12.44 -6.38
C GLY A 109 -1.47 -12.90 -5.07
N LEU A 110 -2.18 -13.75 -4.32
CA LEU A 110 -1.75 -14.26 -3.01
C LEU A 110 -0.32 -14.79 -3.05
N LEU A 111 -0.07 -15.78 -3.92
CA LEU A 111 1.18 -16.54 -3.94
C LEU A 111 2.39 -15.64 -4.26
N ASP A 112 2.27 -14.75 -5.25
CA ASP A 112 3.34 -13.80 -5.58
C ASP A 112 3.55 -12.72 -4.51
N THR A 113 2.50 -12.34 -3.79
CA THR A 113 2.62 -11.42 -2.66
C THR A 113 3.41 -12.07 -1.52
N VAL A 114 3.07 -13.32 -1.18
CA VAL A 114 3.77 -14.08 -0.13
C VAL A 114 5.20 -14.40 -0.54
N ALA A 115 5.46 -14.80 -1.77
CA ALA A 115 6.81 -14.98 -2.29
C ALA A 115 7.64 -13.69 -2.16
N SER A 116 7.04 -12.53 -2.42
CA SER A 116 7.70 -11.24 -2.21
C SER A 116 7.96 -10.91 -0.73
N MET A 117 7.13 -11.40 0.20
CA MET A 117 7.37 -11.28 1.65
C MET A 117 8.56 -12.12 2.10
N ILE A 118 8.70 -13.34 1.53
CA ILE A 118 9.82 -14.25 1.81
C ILE A 118 11.13 -13.71 1.21
N LYS A 119 11.06 -13.16 -0.01
CA LYS A 119 12.21 -12.64 -0.74
C LYS A 119 12.81 -11.37 -0.10
N LEU A 120 11.99 -10.53 0.50
CA LEU A 120 12.44 -9.30 1.13
C LEU A 120 13.15 -9.61 2.45
N ARG A 121 14.44 -9.32 2.48
CA ARG A 121 15.29 -9.52 3.66
C ARG A 121 15.85 -8.21 4.17
N GLY A 122 15.75 -8.01 5.47
CA GLY A 122 16.38 -6.90 6.16
C GLY A 122 17.88 -7.11 6.40
N ARG A 123 18.52 -6.19 7.12
CA ARG A 123 19.93 -6.30 7.51
C ARG A 123 20.24 -7.54 8.35
N SER A 124 19.29 -8.03 9.13
CA SER A 124 19.38 -9.25 9.92
C SER A 124 19.31 -10.55 9.11
N GLN A 125 19.17 -10.47 7.79
CA GLN A 125 18.89 -11.59 6.88
C GLN A 125 17.56 -12.31 7.13
N GLN A 126 16.78 -11.89 8.12
CA GLN A 126 15.42 -12.37 8.33
C GLN A 126 14.50 -11.81 7.24
N THR A 127 13.51 -12.61 6.83
CA THR A 127 12.54 -12.21 5.83
C THR A 127 11.55 -11.20 6.42
N TRP A 128 10.92 -10.40 5.55
CA TRP A 128 9.85 -9.50 5.96
C TRP A 128 8.69 -10.25 6.64
N LEU A 129 8.42 -11.48 6.18
CA LEU A 129 7.41 -12.34 6.79
C LEU A 129 7.66 -12.56 8.27
N HIS A 130 8.91 -12.89 8.65
CA HIS A 130 9.27 -13.16 10.05
C HIS A 130 9.42 -11.90 10.90
N THR A 131 9.86 -10.77 10.29
CA THR A 131 10.07 -9.52 11.05
C THR A 131 8.80 -8.70 11.23
N TRP A 132 7.82 -8.83 10.32
CA TRP A 132 6.61 -8.04 10.32
C TRP A 132 5.33 -8.86 10.14
N GLY A 133 5.26 -9.71 9.12
CA GLY A 133 4.03 -10.40 8.76
C GLY A 133 3.47 -11.24 9.88
N LEU A 134 4.25 -12.20 10.37
CA LEU A 134 3.88 -13.09 11.48
C LEU A 134 3.60 -12.32 12.77
N PRO A 135 4.51 -11.46 13.28
CA PRO A 135 4.24 -10.70 14.49
C PRO A 135 2.96 -9.87 14.41
N THR A 136 2.66 -9.31 13.22
CA THR A 136 1.44 -8.52 13.02
C THR A 136 0.18 -9.39 13.10
N VAL A 137 0.17 -10.57 12.47
CA VAL A 137 -0.98 -11.48 12.53
C VAL A 137 -1.21 -11.97 13.97
N GLU A 138 -0.16 -12.35 14.70
CA GLU A 138 -0.26 -12.75 16.09
C GLU A 138 -0.77 -11.62 16.99
N HIS A 139 -0.31 -10.39 16.73
CA HIS A 139 -0.81 -9.21 17.44
C HIS A 139 -2.31 -9.00 17.19
N TRP A 140 -2.78 -9.08 15.94
CA TRP A 140 -4.20 -8.94 15.63
C TRP A 140 -5.04 -10.03 16.30
N ILE A 141 -4.59 -11.28 16.26
CA ILE A 141 -5.31 -12.40 16.94
C ILE A 141 -5.44 -12.13 18.43
N GLY A 142 -4.40 -11.62 19.07
CA GLY A 142 -4.39 -11.41 20.52
C GLY A 142 -5.04 -10.11 21.01
N HIS A 143 -5.12 -9.06 20.15
CA HIS A 143 -5.47 -7.72 20.61
C HIS A 143 -6.57 -7.04 19.79
N ASP A 144 -6.90 -7.56 18.61
CA ASP A 144 -7.99 -7.04 17.76
C ASP A 144 -9.17 -8.01 17.76
N LYS A 145 -10.15 -7.77 18.65
CA LYS A 145 -11.34 -8.61 18.74
C LYS A 145 -12.11 -8.67 17.44
N ARG A 146 -12.21 -7.56 16.68
CA ARG A 146 -12.93 -7.52 15.40
C ARG A 146 -12.25 -8.42 14.37
N PHE A 147 -10.91 -8.38 14.30
CA PHE A 147 -10.14 -9.28 13.45
C PHE A 147 -10.36 -10.75 13.86
N ALA A 148 -10.21 -11.06 15.16
CA ALA A 148 -10.36 -12.41 15.68
C ALA A 148 -11.75 -13.01 15.42
N ASP A 149 -12.81 -12.22 15.62
CA ASP A 149 -14.20 -12.64 15.36
C ASP A 149 -14.46 -12.81 13.84
N THR A 150 -13.96 -11.89 13.01
CA THR A 150 -14.18 -11.92 11.55
C THR A 150 -13.48 -13.11 10.88
N TYR A 151 -12.27 -13.45 11.33
CA TYR A 151 -11.41 -14.47 10.70
C TYR A 151 -11.26 -15.72 11.57
N ALA A 152 -12.25 -16.02 12.45
CA ALA A 152 -12.17 -17.16 13.38
C ALA A 152 -11.90 -18.50 12.68
N ARG A 153 -12.53 -18.76 11.51
CA ARG A 153 -12.30 -19.95 10.71
C ARG A 153 -10.88 -20.01 10.15
N GLU A 154 -10.41 -18.91 9.58
CA GLU A 154 -9.09 -18.77 8.95
C GLU A 154 -7.97 -18.85 10.00
N ILE A 155 -8.20 -18.31 11.19
CA ILE A 155 -7.31 -18.46 12.35
C ILE A 155 -7.22 -19.94 12.78
N ALA A 156 -8.33 -20.66 12.80
CA ALA A 156 -8.32 -22.10 13.10
C ALA A 156 -7.53 -22.88 12.03
N LEU A 157 -7.70 -22.56 10.75
CA LEU A 157 -6.92 -23.17 9.66
C LEU A 157 -5.42 -22.84 9.80
N PHE A 158 -5.08 -21.59 10.07
CA PHE A 158 -3.70 -21.16 10.34
C PHE A 158 -3.07 -21.93 11.49
N ARG A 159 -3.79 -22.10 12.61
CA ARG A 159 -3.29 -22.83 13.80
C ARG A 159 -3.10 -24.32 13.55
N ALA A 160 -3.82 -24.91 12.58
CA ALA A 160 -3.72 -26.32 12.21
C ALA A 160 -2.77 -26.59 11.03
N ALA A 161 -2.23 -25.55 10.38
CA ALA A 161 -1.44 -25.68 9.18
C ALA A 161 -0.08 -26.35 9.43
N ALA A 162 0.35 -27.19 8.48
CA ALA A 162 1.69 -27.78 8.47
C ALA A 162 2.78 -26.74 8.16
N HIS A 163 2.39 -25.65 7.41
CA HIS A 163 3.26 -24.53 7.05
C HIS A 163 2.76 -23.22 7.70
N PRO A 164 2.89 -23.06 9.04
CA PRO A 164 2.24 -21.99 9.77
C PRO A 164 2.68 -20.58 9.31
N ASP A 165 3.93 -20.41 8.89
CA ASP A 165 4.44 -19.12 8.41
C ASP A 165 3.73 -18.68 7.13
N LEU A 166 3.52 -19.61 6.19
CA LEU A 166 2.84 -19.35 4.92
C LEU A 166 1.33 -19.18 5.12
N ALA A 167 0.74 -19.95 6.03
CA ALA A 167 -0.65 -19.83 6.44
C ALA A 167 -0.92 -18.45 7.09
N ALA A 168 -0.03 -17.97 7.96
CA ALA A 168 -0.13 -16.62 8.52
C ALA A 168 0.03 -15.54 7.44
N ALA A 169 0.94 -15.73 6.48
CA ALA A 169 1.08 -14.80 5.35
C ALA A 169 -0.18 -14.73 4.48
N ALA A 170 -0.86 -15.87 4.28
CA ALA A 170 -2.13 -15.92 3.57
C ALA A 170 -3.24 -15.18 4.34
N LEU A 171 -3.32 -15.36 5.66
CA LEU A 171 -4.26 -14.65 6.52
C LEU A 171 -3.98 -13.13 6.53
N TYR A 172 -2.69 -12.73 6.57
CA TYR A 172 -2.28 -11.34 6.42
C TYR A 172 -2.75 -10.74 5.08
N TRP A 173 -2.46 -11.45 3.98
CA TRP A 173 -2.87 -11.04 2.64
C TRP A 173 -4.39 -10.91 2.53
N ARG A 174 -5.14 -11.90 3.03
CA ARG A 174 -6.60 -11.90 3.03
C ARG A 174 -7.14 -10.68 3.75
N HIS A 175 -6.75 -10.45 5.00
CA HIS A 175 -7.21 -9.31 5.77
C HIS A 175 -6.96 -7.97 5.05
N LYS A 176 -5.77 -7.78 4.50
CA LYS A 176 -5.43 -6.55 3.76
C LYS A 176 -6.21 -6.40 2.46
N THR A 177 -6.47 -7.50 1.76
CA THR A 177 -7.14 -7.50 0.45
C THR A 177 -8.65 -7.36 0.58
N ASP A 178 -9.27 -7.93 1.61
CA ASP A 178 -10.69 -7.77 1.91
C ASP A 178 -11.11 -6.30 2.08
N ALA A 179 -10.21 -5.45 2.56
CA ALA A 179 -10.46 -4.02 2.70
C ALA A 179 -10.85 -3.34 1.37
N TYR A 180 -10.35 -3.81 0.22
CA TYR A 180 -10.74 -3.29 -1.08
C TYR A 180 -12.23 -3.45 -1.34
N PHE A 181 -12.75 -4.64 -1.14
CA PHE A 181 -14.17 -4.94 -1.36
C PHE A 181 -15.06 -4.26 -0.33
N HIS A 182 -14.57 -4.09 0.89
CA HIS A 182 -15.25 -3.29 1.89
C HIS A 182 -15.35 -1.81 1.47
N TYR A 183 -14.28 -1.23 0.96
CA TYR A 183 -14.27 0.15 0.46
C TYR A 183 -15.23 0.35 -0.72
N GLN A 184 -15.26 -0.63 -1.66
CA GLN A 184 -16.25 -0.60 -2.75
C GLN A 184 -17.69 -0.68 -2.23
N HIS A 185 -17.95 -1.56 -1.25
CA HIS A 185 -19.29 -1.70 -0.64
C HIS A 185 -19.75 -0.40 0.04
N LEU A 186 -18.84 0.34 0.64
CA LEU A 186 -19.11 1.65 1.24
C LEU A 186 -19.25 2.79 0.21
N GLY A 187 -19.05 2.53 -1.07
CA GLY A 187 -19.10 3.55 -2.13
C GLY A 187 -17.98 4.58 -2.07
N LEU A 188 -16.82 4.22 -1.49
CA LEU A 188 -15.68 5.13 -1.43
C LEU A 188 -15.08 5.35 -2.82
N PRO A 189 -14.44 6.52 -3.07
CA PRO A 189 -13.75 6.80 -4.33
C PRO A 189 -12.46 5.97 -4.45
N VAL A 190 -12.60 4.66 -4.66
CA VAL A 190 -11.49 3.71 -4.75
C VAL A 190 -11.35 3.12 -6.15
N ILE A 191 -10.13 3.14 -6.68
CA ILE A 191 -9.75 2.37 -7.87
C ILE A 191 -8.87 1.19 -7.45
N GLY A 192 -9.26 -0.04 -7.85
CA GLY A 192 -8.44 -1.23 -7.67
C GLY A 192 -7.45 -1.38 -8.82
N VAL A 193 -6.18 -1.56 -8.49
CA VAL A 193 -5.11 -1.77 -9.47
C VAL A 193 -4.44 -3.11 -9.22
N ARG A 194 -4.65 -4.07 -10.12
CA ARG A 194 -3.92 -5.32 -10.08
C ARG A 194 -2.48 -5.12 -10.52
N TYR A 195 -1.53 -5.61 -9.71
CA TYR A 195 -0.10 -5.55 -10.01
C TYR A 195 0.23 -6.21 -11.35
N GLU A 196 -0.34 -7.38 -11.61
CA GLU A 196 -0.13 -8.14 -12.84
C GLU A 196 -0.62 -7.37 -14.08
N ALA A 197 -1.76 -6.68 -13.98
CA ALA A 197 -2.26 -5.81 -15.04
C ALA A 197 -1.37 -4.57 -15.23
N LEU A 198 -0.91 -3.96 -14.12
CA LEU A 198 -0.02 -2.80 -14.15
C LEU A 198 1.29 -3.11 -14.88
N VAL A 199 1.92 -4.28 -14.63
CA VAL A 199 3.21 -4.60 -15.25
C VAL A 199 3.09 -5.16 -16.65
N SER A 200 1.93 -5.71 -17.04
CA SER A 200 1.68 -6.24 -18.39
C SER A 200 1.09 -5.21 -19.35
N ARG A 201 0.31 -4.25 -18.86
CA ARG A 201 -0.37 -3.22 -19.65
C ARG A 201 -0.28 -1.84 -18.97
N PRO A 202 0.95 -1.35 -18.69
CA PRO A 202 1.15 -0.22 -17.79
C PRO A 202 0.44 1.05 -18.24
N GLU A 203 0.50 1.42 -19.53
CA GLU A 203 -0.14 2.63 -20.01
C GLU A 203 -1.65 2.63 -19.83
N SER A 204 -2.31 1.54 -20.19
CA SER A 204 -3.77 1.41 -20.03
C SER A 204 -4.20 1.55 -18.58
N VAL A 205 -3.49 0.88 -17.67
CA VAL A 205 -3.77 0.92 -16.23
C VAL A 205 -3.51 2.31 -15.65
N LEU A 206 -2.37 2.92 -15.98
CA LEU A 206 -2.01 4.24 -15.46
C LEU A 206 -2.90 5.36 -15.99
N ARG A 207 -3.41 5.26 -17.24
CA ARG A 207 -4.43 6.20 -17.74
C ARG A 207 -5.70 6.16 -16.88
N GLY A 208 -6.14 4.96 -16.47
CA GLY A 208 -7.26 4.80 -15.54
C GLY A 208 -7.00 5.42 -14.17
N VAL A 209 -5.80 5.21 -13.62
CA VAL A 209 -5.41 5.77 -12.30
C VAL A 209 -5.31 7.29 -12.36
N VAL A 210 -4.63 7.84 -13.36
CA VAL A 210 -4.47 9.30 -13.55
C VAL A 210 -5.84 9.96 -13.74
N GLY A 211 -6.74 9.36 -14.55
CA GLY A 211 -8.11 9.82 -14.70
C GLY A 211 -8.93 9.75 -13.41
N HIS A 212 -8.77 8.69 -12.60
CA HIS A 212 -9.41 8.58 -11.29
C HIS A 212 -8.97 9.69 -10.32
N LEU A 213 -7.71 10.14 -10.44
CA LEU A 213 -7.19 11.26 -9.67
C LEU A 213 -7.60 12.63 -10.25
N GLY A 214 -8.38 12.67 -11.35
CA GLY A 214 -8.80 13.91 -12.00
C GLY A 214 -7.65 14.69 -12.61
N LEU A 215 -6.63 13.99 -13.13
CA LEU A 215 -5.46 14.58 -13.76
C LEU A 215 -5.43 14.29 -15.27
N ASP A 216 -4.81 15.18 -16.03
CA ASP A 216 -4.47 14.95 -17.43
C ASP A 216 -3.37 13.91 -17.54
N TRP A 217 -3.34 13.19 -18.67
CA TRP A 217 -2.29 12.20 -18.91
C TRP A 217 -0.91 12.85 -19.04
N ASP A 218 0.04 12.35 -18.26
CA ASP A 218 1.46 12.70 -18.36
C ASP A 218 2.27 11.43 -18.68
N PRO A 219 2.93 11.33 -19.84
CA PRO A 219 3.72 10.15 -20.20
C PRO A 219 4.93 9.91 -19.29
N ALA A 220 5.34 10.87 -18.48
CA ALA A 220 6.44 10.73 -17.53
C ALA A 220 6.17 9.57 -16.52
N VAL A 221 4.90 9.28 -16.21
CA VAL A 221 4.53 8.16 -15.34
C VAL A 221 4.96 6.79 -15.86
N MET A 222 5.28 6.67 -17.15
CA MET A 222 5.78 5.45 -17.79
C MET A 222 7.28 5.25 -17.70
N ALA A 223 8.03 6.26 -17.23
CA ALA A 223 9.49 6.27 -17.26
C ALA A 223 10.10 6.68 -15.91
N HIS A 224 9.51 6.16 -14.81
CA HIS A 224 9.95 6.50 -13.45
C HIS A 224 11.42 6.18 -13.19
N GLU A 225 11.99 5.18 -13.87
CA GLU A 225 13.39 4.79 -13.77
C GLU A 225 14.38 5.88 -14.23
N ARG A 226 13.88 6.88 -14.98
CA ARG A 226 14.65 8.04 -15.47
C ARG A 226 14.61 9.23 -14.53
N SER A 227 13.76 9.15 -13.50
CA SER A 227 13.58 10.22 -12.53
C SER A 227 14.49 10.02 -11.33
N ASP A 228 14.88 11.11 -10.69
CA ASP A 228 15.59 11.03 -9.41
C ASP A 228 14.60 10.71 -8.28
N HIS A 229 14.94 9.72 -7.47
CA HIS A 229 14.15 9.29 -6.32
C HIS A 229 14.97 9.42 -5.02
N PRO A 230 15.24 10.65 -4.55
CA PRO A 230 16.16 10.90 -3.44
C PRO A 230 15.75 10.21 -2.13
N GLN A 231 14.45 9.92 -1.97
CA GLN A 231 13.91 9.25 -0.79
C GLN A 231 14.21 7.73 -0.76
N ILE A 232 14.72 7.16 -1.86
CA ILE A 232 15.14 5.77 -1.92
C ILE A 232 16.66 5.73 -2.00
N SER A 233 17.31 5.67 -0.85
CA SER A 233 18.76 5.52 -0.76
C SER A 233 19.18 4.17 -1.36
N LYS A 234 20.12 4.19 -2.31
CA LYS A 234 20.74 2.96 -2.86
C LYS A 234 21.39 2.10 -1.76
N ALA A 235 21.89 2.74 -0.70
CA ALA A 235 22.50 2.07 0.44
C ALA A 235 21.49 1.39 1.38
N GLY A 236 20.19 1.70 1.25
CA GLY A 236 19.09 1.20 2.08
C GLY A 236 18.19 0.18 1.39
N LEU A 237 18.47 -0.20 0.13
CA LEU A 237 17.69 -1.23 -0.56
C LEU A 237 17.89 -2.57 0.15
N ALA A 238 16.85 -3.01 0.83
CA ALA A 238 16.78 -4.37 1.33
C ALA A 238 16.76 -5.35 0.16
N THR A 239 17.40 -6.50 0.29
CA THR A 239 17.34 -7.56 -0.72
C THR A 239 15.87 -7.88 -1.04
N GLY A 240 15.49 -7.84 -2.31
CA GLY A 240 14.09 -8.03 -2.76
C GLY A 240 13.21 -6.78 -2.63
N GLY A 241 13.77 -5.61 -2.30
CA GLY A 241 13.09 -4.32 -2.35
C GLY A 241 12.79 -3.88 -3.79
N THR A 242 11.96 -2.82 -3.93
CA THR A 242 11.71 -2.19 -5.24
C THR A 242 12.92 -1.38 -5.66
N ASP A 243 13.49 -1.72 -6.81
CA ASP A 243 14.56 -0.93 -7.43
C ASP A 243 13.95 0.23 -8.22
N PRO A 244 14.19 1.49 -7.82
CA PRO A 244 13.62 2.65 -8.50
C PRO A 244 14.22 2.91 -9.89
N THR A 245 15.38 2.32 -10.19
CA THR A 245 16.07 2.47 -11.48
C THR A 245 15.68 1.41 -12.50
N ARG A 246 14.79 0.49 -12.11
CA ARG A 246 14.33 -0.60 -12.96
C ARG A 246 13.02 -0.23 -13.66
N ALA A 247 13.00 -0.31 -14.97
CA ALA A 247 11.78 -0.14 -15.76
C ALA A 247 10.67 -1.13 -15.34
N ILE A 248 9.43 -0.79 -15.66
CA ILE A 248 8.27 -1.67 -15.43
C ILE A 248 8.47 -2.97 -16.22
N ASP A 249 8.38 -4.12 -15.56
CA ASP A 249 8.48 -5.43 -16.20
C ASP A 249 7.70 -6.53 -15.46
N ILE A 250 7.50 -7.66 -16.13
CA ILE A 250 6.70 -8.79 -15.64
C ILE A 250 7.50 -9.80 -14.79
N ARG A 251 8.80 -9.57 -14.54
CA ARG A 251 9.67 -10.55 -13.84
C ARG A 251 9.23 -10.90 -12.43
N SER A 252 8.33 -10.13 -11.84
CA SER A 252 7.80 -10.39 -10.50
C SER A 252 6.44 -11.10 -10.52
N VAL A 253 5.98 -11.54 -11.69
CA VAL A 253 4.76 -12.36 -11.87
C VAL A 253 5.17 -13.82 -11.94
N ASP A 254 4.40 -14.69 -11.30
CA ASP A 254 4.62 -16.16 -11.21
C ASP A 254 5.94 -16.59 -10.55
N GLN A 255 6.62 -15.69 -9.82
CA GLN A 255 7.85 -16.04 -9.08
C GLN A 255 7.61 -16.96 -7.88
N TRP A 256 6.39 -17.09 -7.42
CA TRP A 256 6.08 -17.85 -6.22
C TRP A 256 6.57 -19.30 -6.26
N ARG A 257 6.66 -19.90 -7.46
CA ARG A 257 7.11 -21.30 -7.68
C ARG A 257 8.55 -21.54 -7.22
N GLU A 258 9.36 -20.49 -7.12
CA GLU A 258 10.75 -20.57 -6.62
C GLU A 258 10.82 -20.50 -5.08
N PHE A 259 9.76 -20.06 -4.41
CA PHE A 259 9.77 -19.73 -2.98
C PHE A 259 8.75 -20.49 -2.14
N ILE A 260 7.71 -21.01 -2.76
CA ILE A 260 6.59 -21.65 -2.07
C ILE A 260 6.48 -23.11 -2.52
N GLU A 261 6.56 -24.01 -1.54
CA GLU A 261 6.39 -25.44 -1.81
C GLU A 261 4.95 -25.75 -2.23
N PRO A 262 4.74 -26.64 -3.22
CA PRO A 262 3.39 -27.00 -3.68
C PRO A 262 2.46 -27.47 -2.54
N SER A 263 3.00 -28.19 -1.54
CA SER A 263 2.25 -28.67 -0.37
C SER A 263 1.63 -27.57 0.47
N ALA A 264 2.22 -26.35 0.48
CA ALA A 264 1.69 -25.21 1.22
C ALA A 264 0.60 -24.44 0.46
N VAL A 265 0.51 -24.61 -0.86
CA VAL A 265 -0.42 -23.82 -1.70
C VAL A 265 -1.87 -24.07 -1.30
N ASP A 266 -2.26 -25.32 -1.09
CA ASP A 266 -3.64 -25.66 -0.71
C ASP A 266 -4.04 -25.08 0.64
N GLU A 267 -3.12 -25.08 1.63
CA GLU A 267 -3.36 -24.44 2.93
C GLU A 267 -3.57 -22.93 2.79
N MET A 268 -2.75 -22.27 1.97
CA MET A 268 -2.87 -20.83 1.71
C MET A 268 -4.17 -20.48 1.00
N LEU A 269 -4.57 -21.28 0.00
CA LEU A 269 -5.81 -21.09 -0.75
C LEU A 269 -7.04 -21.33 0.13
N ALA A 270 -7.00 -22.32 1.04
CA ALA A 270 -8.09 -22.56 2.00
C ALA A 270 -8.30 -21.35 2.94
N ILE A 271 -7.24 -20.67 3.33
CA ILE A 271 -7.29 -19.45 4.14
C ILE A 271 -7.81 -18.26 3.30
N ALA A 272 -7.41 -18.18 2.02
CA ALA A 272 -7.85 -17.11 1.13
C ALA A 272 -9.35 -17.20 0.76
N ASP A 273 -9.98 -18.38 0.81
CA ASP A 273 -11.43 -18.64 0.75
C ASP A 273 -12.14 -17.93 -0.42
N GLY A 274 -11.73 -18.17 -1.65
CA GLY A 274 -12.33 -17.58 -2.86
C GLY A 274 -11.95 -16.11 -3.15
N LEU A 275 -11.15 -15.47 -2.27
CA LEU A 275 -10.72 -14.10 -2.49
C LEU A 275 -9.70 -14.00 -3.65
N VAL A 276 -8.94 -15.05 -3.91
CA VAL A 276 -7.99 -15.11 -5.04
C VAL A 276 -8.73 -14.97 -6.36
N GLU A 277 -9.83 -15.69 -6.55
CA GLU A 277 -10.67 -15.65 -7.75
C GLU A 277 -11.33 -14.26 -7.90
N ARG A 278 -11.82 -13.70 -6.80
CA ARG A 278 -12.41 -12.35 -6.81
C ARG A 278 -11.41 -11.28 -7.24
N VAL A 279 -10.17 -11.36 -6.76
CA VAL A 279 -9.09 -10.45 -7.18
C VAL A 279 -8.71 -10.70 -8.64
N ALA A 280 -8.66 -11.96 -9.08
CA ALA A 280 -8.32 -12.29 -10.46
C ALA A 280 -9.37 -11.81 -11.49
N ALA A 281 -10.62 -11.67 -11.07
CA ALA A 281 -11.75 -11.23 -11.90
C ALA A 281 -11.81 -9.69 -12.11
N LEU A 282 -10.99 -8.91 -11.42
CA LEU A 282 -10.86 -7.46 -11.59
C LEU A 282 -9.95 -7.12 -12.79
#